data_45074cb89588ffa72e4414bab76aecbf
#
_entry.id   45074cb89588ffa72e4414bab76aecbf
#
_cell.length_a   1.000
_cell.length_b   1.000
_cell.length_c   1.000
_cell.angle_alpha   90.00
_cell.angle_beta   90.00
_cell.angle_gamma   90.00
#
_symmetry.space_group_name_H-M   'P 1'
#
loop_
_entity.id
_entity.type
_entity.pdbx_description
1 polymer ?
#
loop_
_entity_poly.entity_id
_entity_poly.type
_entity_poly.pdbx_seq_one_letter_code
_entity_poly.pdbx_strand_id
1 'polypeptide(L)'
;MLVEARFQGPDGSGNGGWSAGIFAALIDDRGPVEITLRRPPPLETPLTAADGEVRDPDGQLIAQVRRVEPVEAVVPPVDRATAADAARAYPGLLDHPFPRCFVCGPAHPDGLRIFPGRLPDGRTAAPFRAPAEVTPATVWAALDCPGGWAVLAPGRPYVLGRIAAQVTALPRPGDECVVTGLAVGGEGRKAEVHTSLYGADGALLGRARATWVALATA
;
A
#
# COMPACT_ATOMS: atom_id res chain seq x y z
N MET A 1 10.22 -15.45 -8.02
CA MET A 1 9.86 -14.02 -8.13
C MET A 1 10.89 -13.17 -7.40
N LEU A 2 10.93 -11.85 -7.66
CA LEU A 2 11.92 -10.95 -7.08
C LEU A 2 11.26 -9.61 -6.76
N VAL A 3 11.62 -8.99 -5.63
CA VAL A 3 11.31 -7.59 -5.34
C VAL A 3 12.55 -6.76 -5.62
N GLU A 4 12.54 -6.00 -6.71
CA GLU A 4 13.67 -5.18 -7.10
C GLU A 4 13.93 -4.06 -6.08
N ALA A 5 15.19 -3.63 -5.93
CA ALA A 5 15.61 -2.61 -4.98
C ALA A 5 14.86 -1.28 -5.12
N ARG A 6 14.44 -0.91 -6.33
CA ARG A 6 13.66 0.30 -6.58
C ARG A 6 12.29 0.31 -5.91
N PHE A 7 11.74 -0.84 -5.56
CA PHE A 7 10.46 -0.96 -4.88
C PHE A 7 10.58 -1.02 -3.35
N GLN A 8 11.57 -0.33 -2.81
CA GLN A 8 11.84 -0.25 -1.38
C GLN A 8 10.66 0.36 -0.60
N GLY A 9 10.45 -0.14 0.61
CA GLY A 9 9.61 0.44 1.66
C GLY A 9 10.47 0.91 2.84
N PRO A 10 10.36 0.26 4.01
CA PRO A 10 11.35 0.41 5.08
C PRO A 10 12.75 0.04 4.61
N ASP A 11 13.77 0.61 5.24
CA ASP A 11 15.16 0.38 4.84
C ASP A 11 15.50 -1.12 4.79
N GLY A 12 16.06 -1.54 3.65
CA GLY A 12 16.44 -2.93 3.40
C GLY A 12 15.30 -3.90 3.09
N SER A 13 14.08 -3.41 2.92
CA SER A 13 12.94 -4.27 2.56
C SER A 13 12.06 -3.65 1.47
N GLY A 14 11.34 -4.49 0.75
CA GLY A 14 10.35 -4.08 -0.24
C GLY A 14 9.17 -3.34 0.38
N ASN A 15 8.57 -2.42 -0.37
CA ASN A 15 7.29 -1.82 0.00
C ASN A 15 6.22 -2.92 0.15
N GLY A 16 5.46 -2.84 1.24
CA GLY A 16 4.51 -3.90 1.60
C GLY A 16 3.42 -4.11 0.55
N GLY A 17 2.81 -3.03 0.07
CA GLY A 17 1.77 -3.10 -0.95
C GLY A 17 2.28 -3.58 -2.30
N TRP A 18 3.42 -3.08 -2.77
CA TRP A 18 4.04 -3.56 -3.99
C TRP A 18 4.36 -5.05 -3.92
N SER A 19 5.03 -5.49 -2.85
CA SER A 19 5.36 -6.89 -2.63
C SER A 19 4.12 -7.76 -2.55
N ALA A 20 3.08 -7.29 -1.84
CA ALA A 20 1.81 -7.99 -1.77
C ALA A 20 1.16 -8.15 -3.15
N GLY A 21 1.23 -7.12 -4.02
CA GLY A 21 0.73 -7.19 -5.38
C GLY A 21 1.46 -8.20 -6.25
N ILE A 22 2.80 -8.34 -6.09
CA ILE A 22 3.59 -9.38 -6.76
C ILE A 22 3.16 -10.76 -6.26
N PHE A 23 2.97 -10.93 -4.94
CA PHE A 23 2.57 -12.20 -4.35
C PHE A 23 1.14 -12.58 -4.70
N ALA A 24 0.25 -11.61 -4.85
CA ALA A 24 -1.13 -11.85 -5.26
C ALA A 24 -1.25 -12.47 -6.66
N ALA A 25 -0.28 -12.22 -7.54
CA ALA A 25 -0.23 -12.81 -8.88
C ALA A 25 -0.01 -14.34 -8.87
N LEU A 26 0.31 -14.92 -7.69
CA LEU A 26 0.39 -16.39 -7.52
C LEU A 26 -0.98 -17.08 -7.58
N ILE A 27 -2.04 -16.33 -7.33
CA ILE A 27 -3.40 -16.83 -7.48
C ILE A 27 -3.91 -16.33 -8.83
N ASP A 28 -3.97 -17.25 -9.81
CA ASP A 28 -4.47 -16.98 -11.16
C ASP A 28 -5.99 -16.80 -11.14
N ASP A 29 -6.45 -15.70 -10.55
CA ASP A 29 -7.86 -15.33 -10.50
C ASP A 29 -7.99 -13.82 -10.23
N ARG A 30 -9.06 -13.24 -10.74
CA ARG A 30 -9.42 -11.82 -10.51
C ARG A 30 -10.18 -11.59 -9.20
N GLY A 31 -10.30 -12.60 -8.37
CA GLY A 31 -10.95 -12.52 -7.05
C GLY A 31 -10.13 -11.76 -6.01
N PRO A 32 -10.77 -11.39 -4.89
CA PRO A 32 -10.06 -10.75 -3.79
C PRO A 32 -9.03 -11.69 -3.16
N VAL A 33 -7.83 -11.17 -2.95
CA VAL A 33 -6.70 -11.89 -2.37
C VAL A 33 -6.25 -11.17 -1.10
N GLU A 34 -5.87 -11.94 -0.10
CA GLU A 34 -5.24 -11.44 1.11
C GLU A 34 -3.80 -11.93 1.21
N ILE A 35 -2.90 -11.00 1.48
CA ILE A 35 -1.50 -11.25 1.74
C ILE A 35 -1.22 -10.93 3.21
N THR A 36 -0.67 -11.90 3.95
CA THR A 36 -0.11 -11.68 5.28
C THR A 36 1.40 -11.69 5.19
N LEU A 37 2.06 -10.57 5.45
CA LEU A 37 3.50 -10.48 5.54
C LEU A 37 3.96 -11.02 6.89
N ARG A 38 4.82 -12.03 6.87
CA ARG A 38 5.38 -12.67 8.06
C ARG A 38 6.74 -12.12 8.42
N ARG A 39 7.45 -11.63 7.39
CA ARG A 39 8.75 -10.96 7.50
C ARG A 39 8.78 -9.80 6.50
N PRO A 40 9.67 -8.80 6.70
CA PRO A 40 9.94 -7.80 5.68
C PRO A 40 10.33 -8.48 4.36
N PRO A 41 9.66 -8.19 3.22
CA PRO A 41 10.02 -8.75 1.93
C PRO A 41 11.46 -8.39 1.56
N PRO A 42 12.38 -9.36 1.37
CA PRO A 42 13.76 -9.03 1.04
C PRO A 42 13.86 -8.48 -0.38
N LEU A 43 14.75 -7.49 -0.55
CA LEU A 43 15.09 -6.94 -1.87
C LEU A 43 16.13 -7.81 -2.57
N GLU A 44 16.09 -7.84 -3.92
CA GLU A 44 17.07 -8.52 -4.79
C GLU A 44 17.29 -10.00 -4.43
N THR A 45 16.33 -10.61 -3.73
CA THR A 45 16.42 -11.99 -3.27
C THR A 45 15.42 -12.85 -4.03
N PRO A 46 15.84 -13.94 -4.69
CA PRO A 46 14.92 -14.86 -5.35
C PRO A 46 13.95 -15.50 -4.35
N LEU A 47 12.66 -15.34 -4.58
CA LEU A 47 11.62 -15.92 -3.74
C LEU A 47 10.93 -17.06 -4.50
N THR A 48 10.62 -18.12 -3.78
CA THR A 48 9.84 -19.26 -4.27
C THR A 48 8.43 -19.23 -3.69
N ALA A 49 7.47 -19.78 -4.42
CA ALA A 49 6.09 -19.84 -3.97
C ALA A 49 5.51 -21.23 -4.21
N ALA A 50 4.90 -21.78 -3.18
CA ALA A 50 4.17 -23.03 -3.21
C ALA A 50 3.08 -23.02 -2.15
N ASP A 51 1.94 -23.65 -2.44
CA ASP A 51 0.85 -23.90 -1.48
C ASP A 51 0.38 -22.63 -0.72
N GLY A 52 0.37 -21.48 -1.41
CA GLY A 52 -0.03 -20.21 -0.80
C GLY A 52 1.02 -19.59 0.13
N GLU A 53 2.24 -20.09 0.13
CA GLU A 53 3.37 -19.55 0.89
C GLU A 53 4.46 -19.00 -0.03
N VAL A 54 5.08 -17.89 0.39
CA VAL A 54 6.25 -17.29 -0.25
C VAL A 54 7.44 -17.43 0.70
N ARG A 55 8.52 -18.03 0.21
CA ARG A 55 9.72 -18.30 1.00
C ARG A 55 10.97 -17.77 0.33
N ASP A 56 11.96 -17.39 1.14
CA ASP A 56 13.30 -17.04 0.70
C ASP A 56 14.16 -18.30 0.45
N PRO A 57 15.40 -18.16 -0.06
CA PRO A 57 16.29 -19.32 -0.31
C PRO A 57 16.65 -20.11 0.95
N ASP A 58 16.58 -19.50 2.12
CA ASP A 58 16.84 -20.16 3.41
C ASP A 58 15.60 -20.90 3.94
N GLY A 59 14.49 -20.90 3.17
CA GLY A 59 13.24 -21.54 3.54
C GLY A 59 12.39 -20.74 4.53
N GLN A 60 12.77 -19.50 4.86
CA GLN A 60 12.01 -18.67 5.80
C GLN A 60 10.71 -18.18 5.15
N LEU A 61 9.62 -18.25 5.90
CA LEU A 61 8.31 -17.79 5.44
C LEU A 61 8.26 -16.26 5.40
N ILE A 62 8.16 -15.70 4.20
CA ILE A 62 8.06 -14.26 3.94
C ILE A 62 6.60 -13.81 3.94
N ALA A 63 5.72 -14.53 3.23
CA ALA A 63 4.32 -14.18 3.14
C ALA A 63 3.41 -15.40 3.00
N GLN A 64 2.14 -15.21 3.34
CA GLN A 64 1.06 -16.14 3.05
C GLN A 64 0.04 -15.46 2.16
N VAL A 65 -0.44 -16.21 1.17
CA VAL A 65 -1.37 -15.77 0.13
C VAL A 65 -2.63 -16.61 0.23
N ARG A 66 -3.80 -15.98 0.29
CA ARG A 66 -5.06 -16.71 0.31
C ARG A 66 -6.18 -15.95 -0.38
N ARG A 67 -7.16 -16.69 -0.92
CA ARG A 67 -8.43 -16.11 -1.36
C ARG A 67 -9.25 -15.66 -0.16
N VAL A 68 -10.02 -14.61 -0.34
CA VAL A 68 -10.94 -14.10 0.67
C VAL A 68 -12.27 -13.70 0.02
N GLU A 69 -13.28 -13.52 0.86
CA GLU A 69 -14.54 -12.93 0.43
C GLU A 69 -14.35 -11.51 -0.11
N PRO A 70 -15.30 -10.99 -0.91
CA PRO A 70 -15.24 -9.65 -1.44
C PRO A 70 -14.86 -8.60 -0.39
N VAL A 71 -14.00 -7.68 -0.77
CA VAL A 71 -13.62 -6.57 0.09
C VAL A 71 -14.72 -5.52 0.05
N GLU A 72 -15.53 -5.43 1.09
CA GLU A 72 -16.64 -4.45 1.17
C GLU A 72 -16.16 -3.04 1.57
N ALA A 73 -14.89 -2.91 1.97
CA ALA A 73 -14.28 -1.66 2.42
C ALA A 73 -14.25 -0.62 1.28
N VAL A 74 -14.97 0.49 1.45
CA VAL A 74 -14.93 1.63 0.53
C VAL A 74 -14.76 2.90 1.34
N VAL A 75 -13.68 3.65 1.06
CA VAL A 75 -13.46 4.99 1.59
C VAL A 75 -13.94 5.99 0.55
N PRO A 76 -14.91 6.88 0.88
CA PRO A 76 -15.45 7.82 -0.09
C PRO A 76 -14.38 8.66 -0.79
N PRO A 77 -14.53 8.98 -2.09
CA PRO A 77 -13.60 9.84 -2.80
C PRO A 77 -13.65 11.29 -2.29
N VAL A 78 -12.65 12.04 -2.66
CA VAL A 78 -12.68 13.51 -2.68
C VAL A 78 -12.32 13.97 -4.09
N ASP A 79 -12.63 15.22 -4.41
CA ASP A 79 -12.17 15.81 -5.66
C ASP A 79 -10.65 15.98 -5.68
N ARG A 80 -10.11 16.13 -6.87
CA ARG A 80 -8.66 16.22 -7.08
C ARG A 80 -8.02 17.44 -6.41
N ALA A 81 -8.71 18.55 -6.35
CA ALA A 81 -8.19 19.78 -5.71
C ALA A 81 -8.04 19.54 -4.20
N THR A 82 -9.04 18.97 -3.57
CA THR A 82 -9.01 18.57 -2.16
C THR A 82 -7.87 17.57 -1.87
N ALA A 83 -7.68 16.57 -2.73
CA ALA A 83 -6.58 15.62 -2.61
C ALA A 83 -5.20 16.29 -2.76
N ALA A 84 -5.07 17.22 -3.71
CA ALA A 84 -3.84 17.97 -3.91
C ALA A 84 -3.53 18.91 -2.75
N ASP A 85 -4.55 19.55 -2.16
CA ASP A 85 -4.41 20.39 -0.99
C ASP A 85 -3.96 19.56 0.23
N ALA A 86 -4.55 18.41 0.44
CA ALA A 86 -4.14 17.48 1.48
C ALA A 86 -2.67 17.05 1.29
N ALA A 87 -2.28 16.69 0.06
CA ALA A 87 -0.92 16.25 -0.24
C ALA A 87 0.15 17.34 0.03
N ARG A 88 -0.18 18.63 -0.10
CA ARG A 88 0.74 19.70 0.30
C ARG A 88 0.99 19.77 1.80
N ALA A 89 0.04 19.29 2.59
CA ALA A 89 0.14 19.19 4.05
C ALA A 89 0.54 17.79 4.54
N TYR A 90 1.06 16.95 3.64
CA TYR A 90 1.50 15.61 3.98
C TYR A 90 2.60 15.62 5.04
N PRO A 91 2.40 15.01 6.22
CA PRO A 91 3.37 15.07 7.31
C PRO A 91 4.75 14.49 6.96
N GLY A 92 4.78 13.49 6.07
CA GLY A 92 6.02 12.85 5.63
C GLY A 92 6.95 13.74 4.78
N LEU A 93 6.54 14.95 4.41
CA LEU A 93 7.45 15.94 3.83
C LEU A 93 8.39 16.55 4.87
N LEU A 94 8.00 16.54 6.15
CA LEU A 94 8.79 17.07 7.26
C LEU A 94 9.51 15.96 8.03
N ASP A 95 8.80 14.88 8.33
CA ASP A 95 9.33 13.74 9.07
C ASP A 95 8.74 12.45 8.51
N HIS A 96 9.58 11.61 7.90
CA HIS A 96 9.15 10.37 7.29
C HIS A 96 9.96 9.20 7.84
N PRO A 97 9.31 8.20 8.47
CA PRO A 97 10.03 7.06 9.02
C PRO A 97 10.78 6.23 7.95
N PHE A 98 10.34 6.29 6.70
CA PHE A 98 10.92 5.57 5.56
C PHE A 98 11.03 6.49 4.34
N PRO A 99 11.92 7.49 4.33
CA PRO A 99 11.93 8.57 3.33
C PRO A 99 12.20 8.09 1.90
N ARG A 100 12.72 6.87 1.72
CA ARG A 100 12.94 6.22 0.42
C ARG A 100 11.85 5.21 0.05
N CYS A 101 10.70 5.23 0.73
CA CYS A 101 9.57 4.37 0.33
C CYS A 101 9.13 4.67 -1.10
N PHE A 102 9.05 3.64 -1.94
CA PHE A 102 8.63 3.74 -3.36
C PHE A 102 7.28 4.41 -3.54
N VAL A 103 6.35 4.22 -2.61
CA VAL A 103 4.99 4.77 -2.71
C VAL A 103 4.91 6.21 -2.22
N CYS A 104 5.36 6.47 -0.98
CA CYS A 104 5.10 7.74 -0.28
C CYS A 104 6.38 8.47 0.16
N GLY A 105 7.57 7.94 -0.14
CA GLY A 105 8.83 8.53 0.29
C GLY A 105 9.22 9.75 -0.54
N PRO A 106 9.40 10.93 0.07
CA PRO A 106 9.78 12.13 -0.65
C PRO A 106 11.20 12.07 -1.23
N ALA A 107 12.09 11.24 -0.67
CA ALA A 107 13.47 11.08 -1.12
C ALA A 107 13.65 9.92 -2.13
N HIS A 108 12.58 9.23 -2.52
CA HIS A 108 12.68 8.21 -3.57
C HIS A 108 12.80 8.88 -4.95
N PRO A 109 13.80 8.55 -5.78
CA PRO A 109 14.03 9.23 -7.07
C PRO A 109 12.86 9.02 -8.04
N ASP A 110 12.36 7.79 -8.15
CA ASP A 110 11.36 7.36 -9.13
C ASP A 110 10.11 6.77 -8.45
N GLY A 111 9.75 7.27 -7.26
CA GLY A 111 8.60 6.80 -6.50
C GLY A 111 7.26 7.26 -7.08
N LEU A 112 6.18 6.61 -6.65
CA LEU A 112 4.81 6.95 -7.05
C LEU A 112 4.36 8.32 -6.54
N ARG A 113 5.05 8.90 -5.54
CA ARG A 113 4.77 10.21 -4.93
C ARG A 113 3.34 10.37 -4.45
N ILE A 114 2.78 9.29 -3.94
CA ILE A 114 1.50 9.33 -3.26
C ILE A 114 1.74 9.87 -1.85
N PHE A 115 1.42 11.14 -1.63
CA PHE A 115 1.64 11.87 -0.40
C PHE A 115 0.33 12.07 0.37
N PRO A 116 -0.09 11.10 1.21
CA PRO A 116 -1.41 11.12 1.81
C PRO A 116 -1.50 12.13 2.96
N GLY A 117 -2.03 13.31 2.66
CA GLY A 117 -2.33 14.31 3.68
C GLY A 117 -3.64 14.00 4.40
N ARG A 118 -3.77 14.50 5.63
CA ARG A 118 -4.98 14.31 6.46
C ARG A 118 -6.08 15.29 6.07
N LEU A 119 -7.30 14.81 6.03
CA LEU A 119 -8.50 15.59 5.89
C LEU A 119 -9.14 15.90 7.25
N PRO A 120 -9.99 16.94 7.37
CA PRO A 120 -10.67 17.28 8.62
C PRO A 120 -11.56 16.17 9.19
N ASP A 121 -12.06 15.27 8.35
CA ASP A 121 -12.90 14.15 8.74
C ASP A 121 -12.12 12.87 9.14
N GLY A 122 -10.80 12.96 9.24
CA GLY A 122 -9.91 11.88 9.66
C GLY A 122 -9.45 10.96 8.53
N ARG A 123 -10.00 11.11 7.32
CA ARG A 123 -9.46 10.43 6.14
C ARG A 123 -8.09 10.97 5.78
N THR A 124 -7.36 10.22 4.95
CA THR A 124 -6.24 10.72 4.18
C THR A 124 -6.61 10.77 2.71
N ALA A 125 -5.98 11.67 1.96
CA ALA A 125 -6.14 11.74 0.51
C ALA A 125 -4.83 12.15 -0.17
N ALA A 126 -4.62 11.62 -1.37
CA ALA A 126 -3.53 12.01 -2.25
C ALA A 126 -3.94 11.91 -3.72
N PRO A 127 -3.46 12.81 -4.59
CA PRO A 127 -3.48 12.56 -6.02
C PRO A 127 -2.47 11.45 -6.34
N PHE A 128 -2.77 10.67 -7.35
CA PHE A 128 -1.90 9.64 -7.90
C PHE A 128 -1.90 9.73 -9.41
N ARG A 129 -0.76 10.02 -10.00
CA ARG A 129 -0.58 9.93 -11.46
C ARG A 129 -0.05 8.55 -11.81
N ALA A 130 -0.81 7.80 -12.60
CA ALA A 130 -0.43 6.47 -13.02
C ALA A 130 0.90 6.50 -13.81
N PRO A 131 1.90 5.66 -13.46
CA PRO A 131 3.18 5.62 -14.14
C PRO A 131 3.06 5.13 -15.58
N ALA A 132 4.17 5.17 -16.35
CA ALA A 132 4.20 4.69 -17.73
C ALA A 132 3.90 3.18 -17.83
N GLU A 133 4.29 2.42 -16.83
CA GLU A 133 3.98 1.01 -16.71
C GLU A 133 3.04 0.78 -15.53
N VAL A 134 1.84 0.31 -15.81
CA VAL A 134 0.82 0.00 -14.79
C VAL A 134 0.57 -1.50 -14.77
N THR A 135 0.72 -2.08 -13.61
CA THR A 135 0.43 -3.49 -13.34
C THR A 135 -0.55 -3.61 -12.16
N PRO A 136 -1.13 -4.76 -11.88
CA PRO A 136 -1.88 -4.97 -10.64
C PRO A 136 -1.08 -4.59 -9.39
N ALA A 137 0.24 -4.86 -9.34
CA ALA A 137 1.10 -4.48 -8.22
C ALA A 137 1.18 -2.96 -8.02
N THR A 138 1.05 -2.15 -9.08
CA THR A 138 0.95 -0.69 -8.99
C THR A 138 -0.28 -0.26 -8.19
N VAL A 139 -1.44 -0.89 -8.43
CA VAL A 139 -2.68 -0.59 -7.69
C VAL A 139 -2.56 -1.05 -6.24
N TRP A 140 -2.00 -2.24 -5.99
CA TRP A 140 -1.74 -2.71 -4.63
C TRP A 140 -0.83 -1.75 -3.85
N ALA A 141 0.22 -1.25 -4.49
CA ALA A 141 1.13 -0.26 -3.91
C ALA A 141 0.39 1.06 -3.60
N ALA A 142 -0.46 1.53 -4.52
CA ALA A 142 -1.25 2.76 -4.30
C ALA A 142 -2.24 2.61 -3.14
N LEU A 143 -2.78 1.40 -2.90
CA LEU A 143 -3.72 1.11 -1.81
C LEU A 143 -3.03 0.90 -0.45
N ASP A 144 -1.71 0.88 -0.36
CA ASP A 144 -0.96 0.61 0.87
C ASP A 144 -0.81 1.86 1.76
N CYS A 145 0.06 2.78 1.38
CA CYS A 145 0.49 3.89 2.23
C CYS A 145 -0.62 4.85 2.69
N PRO A 146 -1.68 5.16 1.90
CA PRO A 146 -2.73 6.05 2.38
C PRO A 146 -3.44 5.55 3.65
N GLY A 147 -3.64 4.24 3.76
CA GLY A 147 -4.14 3.63 4.99
C GLY A 147 -3.15 3.74 6.14
N GLY A 148 -1.87 3.48 5.88
CA GLY A 148 -0.81 3.63 6.89
C GLY A 148 -0.74 5.03 7.46
N TRP A 149 -0.81 6.06 6.62
CA TRP A 149 -0.77 7.45 7.06
C TRP A 149 -2.03 7.92 7.82
N ALA A 150 -3.12 7.17 7.74
CA ALA A 150 -4.26 7.42 8.61
C ALA A 150 -3.98 7.10 10.09
N VAL A 151 -3.00 6.23 10.37
CA VAL A 151 -2.64 5.76 11.72
C VAL A 151 -1.23 6.16 12.16
N LEU A 152 -0.31 6.45 11.23
CA LEU A 152 1.04 6.90 11.55
C LEU A 152 1.00 8.21 12.35
N ALA A 153 1.85 8.27 13.38
CA ALA A 153 2.05 9.45 14.20
C ALA A 153 3.56 9.64 14.45
N PRO A 154 4.03 10.85 14.74
CA PRO A 154 5.43 11.10 15.12
C PRO A 154 5.90 10.15 16.22
N GLY A 155 7.09 9.56 16.06
CA GLY A 155 7.67 8.61 17.01
C GLY A 155 6.98 7.24 17.09
N ARG A 156 5.93 7.00 16.31
CA ARG A 156 5.23 5.70 16.26
C ARG A 156 5.10 5.21 14.82
N PRO A 157 6.17 4.66 14.24
CA PRO A 157 6.11 4.11 12.89
C PRO A 157 5.31 2.80 12.84
N TYR A 158 4.62 2.60 11.74
CA TYR A 158 3.87 1.39 11.44
C TYR A 158 4.38 0.78 10.13
N VAL A 159 4.24 -0.53 10.02
CA VAL A 159 4.49 -1.30 8.78
C VAL A 159 3.26 -2.13 8.43
N LEU A 160 3.11 -2.42 7.15
CA LEU A 160 2.04 -3.31 6.68
C LEU A 160 2.26 -4.73 7.20
N GLY A 161 1.27 -5.28 7.88
CA GLY A 161 1.27 -6.67 8.33
C GLY A 161 0.38 -7.56 7.47
N ARG A 162 -0.75 -7.02 7.00
CA ARG A 162 -1.72 -7.75 6.17
C ARG A 162 -2.49 -6.78 5.30
N ILE A 163 -2.79 -7.20 4.07
CA ILE A 163 -3.66 -6.47 3.17
C ILE A 163 -4.53 -7.44 2.37
N ALA A 164 -5.81 -7.20 2.33
CA ALA A 164 -6.73 -7.83 1.40
C ALA A 164 -7.20 -6.78 0.40
N ALA A 165 -6.95 -7.01 -0.88
CA ALA A 165 -7.32 -6.07 -1.92
C ALA A 165 -8.16 -6.70 -3.02
N GLN A 166 -8.98 -5.87 -3.63
CA GLN A 166 -9.74 -6.17 -4.83
C GLN A 166 -9.45 -5.08 -5.86
N VAL A 167 -8.79 -5.46 -6.95
CA VAL A 167 -8.52 -4.60 -8.10
C VAL A 167 -9.59 -4.85 -9.14
N THR A 168 -10.39 -3.84 -9.47
CA THR A 168 -11.48 -3.94 -10.44
C THR A 168 -11.06 -3.50 -11.84
N ALA A 169 -10.16 -2.51 -11.92
CA ALA A 169 -9.58 -2.03 -13.16
C ALA A 169 -8.20 -1.41 -12.91
N LEU A 170 -7.41 -1.33 -13.96
CA LEU A 170 -6.12 -0.63 -13.93
C LEU A 170 -6.30 0.76 -14.54
N PRO A 171 -5.72 1.81 -13.95
CA PRO A 171 -5.66 3.11 -14.60
C PRO A 171 -4.76 3.03 -15.84
N ARG A 172 -5.01 3.89 -16.83
CA ARG A 172 -4.13 4.03 -17.99
C ARG A 172 -2.87 4.80 -17.60
N PRO A 173 -1.74 4.57 -18.26
CA PRO A 173 -0.56 5.40 -18.09
C PRO A 173 -0.89 6.89 -18.20
N GLY A 174 -0.48 7.68 -17.21
CA GLY A 174 -0.73 9.11 -17.16
C GLY A 174 -2.09 9.53 -16.58
N ASP A 175 -3.01 8.59 -16.33
CA ASP A 175 -4.30 8.91 -15.69
C ASP A 175 -4.07 9.55 -14.32
N GLU A 176 -4.88 10.55 -14.02
CA GLU A 176 -4.86 11.27 -12.75
C GLU A 176 -5.94 10.73 -11.83
N CYS A 177 -5.51 9.91 -10.92
CA CYS A 177 -6.33 9.22 -9.94
C CYS A 177 -6.32 9.95 -8.59
N VAL A 178 -7.23 9.55 -7.71
CA VAL A 178 -7.25 9.93 -6.29
C VAL A 178 -7.28 8.67 -5.45
N VAL A 179 -6.44 8.63 -4.42
CA VAL A 179 -6.49 7.56 -3.42
C VAL A 179 -6.84 8.13 -2.07
N THR A 180 -7.72 7.44 -1.35
CA THR A 180 -8.19 7.80 -0.01
C THR A 180 -7.91 6.68 0.98
N GLY A 181 -7.65 7.02 2.23
CA GLY A 181 -7.44 6.08 3.33
C GLY A 181 -8.22 6.50 4.58
N LEU A 182 -8.57 5.52 5.42
CA LEU A 182 -9.28 5.74 6.67
C LEU A 182 -8.88 4.69 7.70
N ALA A 183 -8.60 5.14 8.93
CA ALA A 183 -8.48 4.25 10.07
C ALA A 183 -9.88 3.87 10.56
N VAL A 184 -10.14 2.57 10.72
CA VAL A 184 -11.46 2.05 11.10
C VAL A 184 -11.48 1.36 12.46
N GLY A 185 -10.30 1.08 13.03
CA GLY A 185 -10.19 0.44 14.33
C GLY A 185 -8.75 0.04 14.65
N GLY A 186 -8.61 -0.77 15.68
CA GLY A 186 -7.32 -1.33 16.09
C GLY A 186 -7.30 -1.78 17.53
N GLU A 187 -6.32 -2.63 17.86
CA GLU A 187 -6.08 -3.11 19.23
C GLU A 187 -4.58 -3.31 19.45
N GLY A 188 -4.07 -2.81 20.56
CA GLY A 188 -2.68 -2.90 20.94
C GLY A 188 -1.74 -2.23 19.91
N ARG A 189 -0.91 -3.04 19.25
CA ARG A 189 -0.01 -2.57 18.20
C ARG A 189 -0.61 -2.65 16.79
N LYS A 190 -1.83 -3.16 16.64
CA LYS A 190 -2.47 -3.33 15.35
C LYS A 190 -3.46 -2.20 15.10
N ALA A 191 -3.45 -1.67 13.90
CA ALA A 191 -4.43 -0.70 13.42
C ALA A 191 -5.08 -1.24 12.15
N GLU A 192 -6.39 -1.12 12.04
CA GLU A 192 -7.15 -1.52 10.86
C GLU A 192 -7.50 -0.30 10.04
N VAL A 193 -7.26 -0.41 8.74
CA VAL A 193 -7.43 0.69 7.80
C VAL A 193 -8.13 0.20 6.54
N HIS A 194 -8.87 1.10 5.90
CA HIS A 194 -9.43 0.92 4.58
C HIS A 194 -8.81 1.91 3.61
N THR A 195 -8.70 1.52 2.34
CA THR A 195 -8.22 2.38 1.25
C THR A 195 -9.03 2.15 -0.02
N SER A 196 -9.16 3.21 -0.83
CA SER A 196 -9.85 3.15 -2.12
C SER A 196 -9.13 4.01 -3.14
N LEU A 197 -8.97 3.48 -4.36
CA LEU A 197 -8.38 4.16 -5.50
C LEU A 197 -9.47 4.47 -6.52
N TYR A 198 -9.53 5.71 -6.96
CA TYR A 198 -10.50 6.22 -7.93
C TYR A 198 -9.81 6.76 -9.17
N GLY A 199 -10.37 6.46 -10.34
CA GLY A 199 -9.97 7.04 -11.62
C GLY A 199 -10.39 8.50 -11.76
N ALA A 200 -9.93 9.14 -12.81
CA ALA A 200 -10.26 10.54 -13.12
C ALA A 200 -11.78 10.78 -13.34
N ASP A 201 -12.50 9.76 -13.73
CA ASP A 201 -13.96 9.74 -13.91
C ASP A 201 -14.74 9.44 -12.62
N GLY A 202 -14.03 9.24 -11.51
CA GLY A 202 -14.61 8.85 -10.22
C GLY A 202 -14.94 7.35 -10.10
N ALA A 203 -14.61 6.53 -11.09
CA ALA A 203 -14.81 5.09 -11.01
C ALA A 203 -13.88 4.47 -9.96
N LEU A 204 -14.39 3.53 -9.17
CA LEU A 204 -13.61 2.77 -8.21
C LEU A 204 -12.74 1.74 -8.94
N LEU A 205 -11.43 1.93 -8.94
CA LEU A 205 -10.45 1.06 -9.60
C LEU A 205 -9.92 -0.04 -8.68
N GLY A 206 -9.93 0.21 -7.38
CA GLY A 206 -9.49 -0.77 -6.40
C GLY A 206 -9.80 -0.34 -4.98
N ARG A 207 -9.88 -1.31 -4.09
CA ARG A 207 -10.14 -1.11 -2.67
C ARG A 207 -9.40 -2.14 -1.84
N ALA A 208 -9.05 -1.79 -0.60
CA ALA A 208 -8.38 -2.70 0.31
C ALA A 208 -8.80 -2.47 1.75
N ARG A 209 -8.71 -3.53 2.55
CA ARG A 209 -8.64 -3.49 4.01
C ARG A 209 -7.28 -4.01 4.43
N ALA A 210 -6.65 -3.35 5.39
CA ALA A 210 -5.32 -3.72 5.82
C ALA A 210 -5.17 -3.63 7.34
N THR A 211 -4.24 -4.43 7.87
CA THR A 211 -3.77 -4.36 9.26
C THR A 211 -2.34 -3.83 9.23
N TRP A 212 -2.14 -2.69 9.84
CA TRP A 212 -0.83 -2.09 10.09
C TRP A 212 -0.37 -2.40 11.49
N VAL A 213 0.93 -2.60 11.69
CA VAL A 213 1.52 -2.99 12.96
C VAL A 213 2.54 -1.93 13.40
N ALA A 214 2.32 -1.34 14.58
CA ALA A 214 3.29 -0.43 15.18
C ALA A 214 4.60 -1.16 15.45
N LEU A 215 5.71 -0.58 15.01
CA LEU A 215 7.03 -1.05 15.39
C LEU A 215 7.25 -0.78 16.89
N ALA A 216 8.01 -1.67 17.55
CA ALA A 216 8.43 -1.40 18.91
C ALA A 216 9.30 -0.13 18.91
N THR A 217 9.01 0.80 19.78
CA THR A 217 9.93 1.90 20.10
C THR A 217 11.10 1.30 20.89
N ALA A 218 12.31 1.59 20.43
CA ALA A 218 13.54 1.22 21.15
C ALA A 218 13.61 1.92 22.50
#